data_eca95c48f1df28a202959765574716fc
#
_entry.id   eca95c48f1df28a202959765574716fc
#
_cell.length_a   1.000
_cell.length_b   1.000
_cell.length_c   1.000
_cell.angle_alpha   90.00
_cell.angle_beta   90.00
_cell.angle_gamma   90.00
#
_symmetry.space_group_name_H-M   'P 1'
#
loop_
_entity.id
_entity.type
_entity.pdbx_description
1 polymer ?
#
loop_
_entity_poly.entity_id
_entity_poly.type
_entity_poly.pdbx_seq_one_letter_code
_entity_poly.pdbx_strand_id
1 'polypeptide(L)'
;MADHVPATLHFSDISYSLNGRPILEDITGSVRPGQILAIMGASGAGKSTLLDILARKRKRGLVGGVTLVNGREVSDVDFRKVIGFVDQEDTLMSTLTVYETILYSALLRLPRDMSIEAKQFRTLETMNELGILGIKDSRIGDSGTYFRRLLLLVD
;
A
#
# COMPACT_ATOMS: atom_id res chain seq x y z
N MET A 1 14.14 7.97 -14.17
CA MET A 1 12.76 8.33 -13.79
C MET A 1 11.87 7.21 -14.28
N ALA A 2 11.27 6.42 -13.39
CA ALA A 2 10.23 5.51 -13.80
C ALA A 2 9.06 6.36 -14.29
N ASP A 3 8.59 6.13 -15.51
CA ASP A 3 7.40 6.78 -16.06
C ASP A 3 6.21 6.40 -15.17
N HIS A 4 5.88 7.27 -14.22
CA HIS A 4 4.66 7.13 -13.44
C HIS A 4 3.48 7.38 -14.38
N VAL A 5 2.83 6.30 -14.79
CA VAL A 5 1.57 6.41 -15.53
C VAL A 5 0.52 6.99 -14.56
N PRO A 6 0.02 8.19 -14.83
CA PRO A 6 -0.97 8.80 -13.95
C PRO A 6 -2.23 7.92 -13.90
N ALA A 7 -2.64 7.52 -12.71
CA ALA A 7 -3.81 6.67 -12.52
C ALA A 7 -4.90 7.42 -11.75
N THR A 8 -6.11 7.44 -12.30
CA THR A 8 -7.33 7.85 -11.61
C THR A 8 -8.01 6.60 -11.07
N LEU A 9 -8.33 6.59 -9.78
CA LEU A 9 -9.17 5.57 -9.17
C LEU A 9 -10.58 6.11 -9.02
N HIS A 10 -11.56 5.38 -9.54
CA HIS A 10 -12.98 5.65 -9.34
C HIS A 10 -13.65 4.42 -8.75
N PHE A 11 -14.51 4.61 -7.77
CA PHE A 11 -15.32 3.54 -7.20
C PHE A 11 -16.75 4.02 -7.02
N SER A 12 -17.71 3.16 -7.33
CA SER A 12 -19.15 3.47 -7.23
C SER A 12 -19.92 2.34 -6.59
N ASP A 13 -20.88 2.74 -5.76
CA ASP A 13 -21.86 1.89 -5.11
C ASP A 13 -21.20 0.75 -4.31
N ILE A 14 -20.03 1.01 -3.73
CA ILE A 14 -19.31 0.02 -2.93
C ILE A 14 -20.13 -0.32 -1.70
N SER A 15 -20.56 -1.56 -1.66
CA SER A 15 -21.35 -2.12 -0.56
C SER A 15 -20.69 -3.40 -0.07
N TYR A 16 -20.76 -3.64 1.24
CA TYR A 16 -20.21 -4.84 1.84
C TYR A 16 -21.07 -5.35 2.96
N SER A 17 -21.41 -6.65 2.93
CA SER A 17 -22.11 -7.33 4.00
C SER A 17 -21.37 -8.58 4.47
N LEU A 18 -21.41 -8.83 5.78
CA LEU A 18 -20.85 -10.01 6.41
C LEU A 18 -21.92 -10.69 7.26
N ASN A 19 -22.19 -11.98 6.98
CA ASN A 19 -23.21 -12.77 7.65
C ASN A 19 -24.59 -12.08 7.64
N GLY A 20 -24.95 -11.45 6.51
CA GLY A 20 -26.21 -10.73 6.34
C GLY A 20 -26.30 -9.36 7.01
N ARG A 21 -25.23 -8.90 7.67
CA ARG A 21 -25.17 -7.55 8.25
C ARG A 21 -24.47 -6.60 7.29
N PRO A 22 -25.07 -5.48 6.91
CA PRO A 22 -24.41 -4.45 6.11
C PRO A 22 -23.33 -3.77 6.96
N ILE A 23 -22.16 -3.56 6.34
CA ILE A 23 -21.01 -2.87 6.95
C ILE A 23 -20.69 -1.60 6.15
N LEU A 24 -20.84 -1.67 4.83
CA LEU A 24 -20.71 -0.53 3.92
C LEU A 24 -21.92 -0.51 3.01
N GLU A 25 -22.45 0.68 2.73
CA GLU A 25 -23.62 0.88 1.87
C GLU A 25 -23.36 2.04 0.92
N ASP A 26 -23.43 1.78 -0.38
CA ASP A 26 -23.46 2.73 -1.50
C ASP A 26 -22.37 3.82 -1.46
N ILE A 27 -21.13 3.43 -1.18
CA ILE A 27 -20.02 4.37 -1.09
C ILE A 27 -19.44 4.63 -2.48
N THR A 28 -19.49 5.89 -2.90
CA THR A 28 -18.99 6.35 -4.19
C THR A 28 -17.92 7.42 -3.99
N GLY A 29 -16.86 7.38 -4.79
CA GLY A 29 -15.79 8.36 -4.74
C GLY A 29 -14.78 8.22 -5.86
N SER A 30 -13.87 9.18 -5.94
CA SER A 30 -12.78 9.16 -6.92
C SER A 30 -11.56 9.91 -6.40
N VAL A 31 -10.39 9.52 -6.87
CA VAL A 31 -9.13 10.21 -6.64
C VAL A 31 -8.36 10.31 -7.95
N ARG A 32 -7.90 11.52 -8.28
CA ARG A 32 -7.12 11.81 -9.48
C ARG A 32 -5.63 11.71 -9.20
N PRO A 33 -4.79 11.58 -10.22
CA PRO A 33 -3.33 11.62 -10.07
C PRO A 33 -2.87 12.86 -9.31
N GLY A 34 -1.95 12.68 -8.37
CA GLY A 34 -1.42 13.75 -7.52
C GLY A 34 -2.37 14.23 -6.41
N GLN A 35 -3.54 13.62 -6.25
CA GLN A 35 -4.46 13.93 -5.15
C GLN A 35 -4.40 12.92 -4.02
N ILE A 36 -4.71 13.38 -2.83
CA ILE A 36 -4.89 12.54 -1.63
C ILE A 36 -6.38 12.50 -1.31
N LEU A 37 -6.91 11.29 -1.13
CA LEU A 37 -8.26 11.07 -0.62
C LEU A 37 -8.19 10.64 0.85
N ALA A 38 -8.71 11.46 1.75
CA ALA A 38 -8.82 11.13 3.17
C ALA A 38 -10.17 10.46 3.47
N ILE A 39 -10.14 9.25 4.02
CA ILE A 39 -11.34 8.54 4.49
C ILE A 39 -11.44 8.73 5.99
N MET A 40 -12.44 9.50 6.44
CA MET A 40 -12.64 9.85 7.84
C MET A 40 -13.96 9.29 8.37
N GLY A 41 -14.05 9.10 9.67
CA GLY A 41 -15.25 8.62 10.35
C GLY A 41 -14.93 8.02 11.73
N ALA A 42 -15.95 7.74 12.52
CA ALA A 42 -15.82 7.15 13.85
C ALA A 42 -15.10 5.78 13.83
N SER A 43 -14.61 5.33 14.98
CA SER A 43 -14.08 3.97 15.12
C SER A 43 -15.20 2.97 14.81
N GLY A 44 -14.88 1.91 14.05
CA GLY A 44 -15.87 0.91 13.63
C GLY A 44 -16.74 1.30 12.42
N ALA A 45 -16.62 2.50 11.87
CA ALA A 45 -17.41 2.96 10.71
C ALA A 45 -17.08 2.26 9.37
N GLY A 46 -16.20 1.25 9.35
CA GLY A 46 -15.87 0.51 8.14
C GLY A 46 -14.73 1.07 7.29
N LYS A 47 -14.01 2.10 7.74
CA LYS A 47 -12.91 2.74 6.97
C LYS A 47 -11.85 1.76 6.46
N SER A 48 -11.31 0.93 7.36
CA SER A 48 -10.32 -0.10 7.00
C SER A 48 -10.92 -1.15 6.06
N THR A 49 -12.20 -1.48 6.25
CA THR A 49 -12.93 -2.40 5.36
C THR A 49 -13.05 -1.83 3.95
N LEU A 50 -13.36 -0.54 3.82
CA LEU A 50 -13.38 0.13 2.52
C LEU A 50 -12.00 0.12 1.85
N LEU A 51 -10.94 0.48 2.58
CA LEU A 51 -9.57 0.44 2.07
C LEU A 51 -9.17 -0.96 1.58
N ASP A 52 -9.49 -2.00 2.35
CA ASP A 52 -9.20 -3.38 1.96
C ASP A 52 -9.97 -3.81 0.69
N ILE A 53 -11.22 -3.35 0.52
CA ILE A 53 -12.02 -3.62 -0.67
C ILE A 53 -11.42 -2.89 -1.87
N LEU A 54 -11.10 -1.61 -1.73
CA LEU A 54 -10.46 -0.83 -2.78
C LEU A 54 -9.08 -1.39 -3.17
N ALA A 55 -8.35 -1.97 -2.21
CA ALA A 55 -7.08 -2.68 -2.43
C ALA A 55 -7.27 -4.11 -2.97
N ARG A 56 -8.51 -4.55 -3.18
CA ARG A 56 -8.86 -5.91 -3.62
C ARG A 56 -8.30 -7.01 -2.73
N LYS A 57 -8.20 -6.75 -1.43
CA LYS A 57 -7.91 -7.81 -0.46
C LYS A 57 -9.12 -8.75 -0.35
N ARG A 58 -8.85 -10.05 -0.23
CA ARG A 58 -9.92 -11.06 -0.07
C ARG A 58 -10.70 -10.81 1.21
N LYS A 59 -12.01 -10.65 1.07
CA LYS A 59 -12.95 -10.51 2.19
C LYS A 59 -13.89 -11.72 2.27
N ARG A 60 -14.24 -12.09 3.50
CA ARG A 60 -15.33 -13.03 3.75
C ARG A 60 -16.63 -12.23 3.68
N GLY A 61 -17.56 -12.57 2.82
CA GLY A 61 -18.83 -11.85 2.67
C GLY A 61 -19.08 -11.41 1.24
N LEU A 62 -20.12 -10.61 1.06
CA LEU A 62 -20.56 -10.13 -0.25
C LEU A 62 -20.09 -8.70 -0.45
N VAL A 63 -19.36 -8.49 -1.51
CA VAL A 63 -18.90 -7.16 -1.97
C VAL A 63 -19.69 -6.80 -3.21
N GLY A 64 -20.30 -5.62 -3.22
CA GLY A 64 -20.96 -5.01 -4.37
C GLY A 64 -20.26 -3.75 -4.83
N GLY A 65 -20.67 -3.23 -5.98
CA GLY A 65 -20.10 -2.03 -6.59
C GLY A 65 -18.96 -2.30 -7.55
N VAL A 66 -18.41 -1.23 -8.12
CA VAL A 66 -17.40 -1.28 -9.18
C VAL A 66 -16.22 -0.38 -8.82
N THR A 67 -15.02 -0.86 -9.13
CA THR A 67 -13.78 -0.07 -9.02
C THR A 67 -13.10 0.00 -10.39
N LEU A 68 -12.86 1.23 -10.86
CA LEU A 68 -12.27 1.52 -12.16
C LEU A 68 -10.92 2.22 -11.98
N VAL A 69 -9.95 1.82 -12.79
CA VAL A 69 -8.67 2.53 -12.94
C VAL A 69 -8.63 3.14 -14.34
N ASN A 70 -8.47 4.46 -14.41
CA ASN A 70 -8.54 5.21 -15.68
C ASN A 70 -9.80 4.90 -16.50
N GLY A 71 -10.95 4.78 -15.81
CA GLY A 71 -12.25 4.53 -16.42
C GLY A 71 -12.48 3.09 -16.90
N ARG A 72 -11.60 2.14 -16.57
CA ARG A 72 -11.70 0.73 -16.99
C ARG A 72 -11.62 -0.21 -15.81
N GLU A 73 -12.33 -1.31 -15.89
CA GLU A 73 -12.07 -2.44 -15.01
C GLU A 73 -10.72 -3.06 -15.36
N VAL A 74 -9.89 -3.27 -14.35
CA VAL A 74 -8.56 -3.86 -14.48
C VAL A 74 -8.56 -5.24 -13.82
N SER A 75 -7.87 -6.20 -14.41
CA SER A 75 -7.73 -7.53 -13.80
C SER A 75 -7.04 -7.45 -12.43
N ASP A 76 -7.31 -8.40 -11.54
CA ASP A 76 -6.63 -8.45 -10.23
C ASP A 76 -5.11 -8.58 -10.35
N VAL A 77 -4.65 -9.25 -11.41
CA VAL A 77 -3.21 -9.42 -11.67
C VAL A 77 -2.56 -8.09 -12.02
N ASP A 78 -3.19 -7.31 -12.90
CA ASP A 78 -2.64 -6.02 -13.33
C ASP A 78 -2.81 -4.95 -12.24
N PHE A 79 -3.91 -5.00 -11.50
CA PHE A 79 -4.13 -4.11 -10.37
C PHE A 79 -3.04 -4.25 -9.29
N ARG A 80 -2.63 -5.49 -8.97
CA ARG A 80 -1.56 -5.75 -7.99
C ARG A 80 -0.19 -5.24 -8.42
N LYS A 81 0.05 -5.04 -9.72
CA LYS A 81 1.32 -4.48 -10.22
C LYS A 81 1.45 -3.00 -9.96
N VAL A 82 0.32 -2.29 -9.87
CA VAL A 82 0.27 -0.82 -9.79
C VAL A 82 -0.14 -0.28 -8.42
N ILE A 83 -0.66 -1.13 -7.54
CA ILE A 83 -1.09 -0.73 -6.20
C ILE A 83 0.00 -0.98 -5.15
N GLY A 84 0.21 -0.02 -4.25
CA GLY A 84 0.88 -0.20 -2.98
C GLY A 84 -0.14 -0.16 -1.84
N PHE A 85 -0.04 -1.06 -0.89
CA PHE A 85 -0.87 -1.08 0.31
C PHE A 85 0.00 -1.14 1.56
N VAL A 86 -0.29 -0.27 2.51
CA VAL A 86 0.37 -0.25 3.82
C VAL A 86 -0.64 -0.73 4.85
N ASP A 87 -0.33 -1.85 5.52
CA ASP A 87 -1.17 -2.38 6.59
C ASP A 87 -1.05 -1.52 7.86
N GLN A 88 -2.07 -1.58 8.71
CA GLN A 88 -2.06 -0.89 9.99
C GLN A 88 -1.09 -1.54 11.00
N GLU A 89 -0.93 -2.85 10.90
CA GLU A 89 0.01 -3.61 11.73
C GLU A 89 1.35 -3.73 11.02
N ASP A 90 2.42 -3.57 11.78
CA ASP A 90 3.78 -3.78 11.31
C ASP A 90 4.04 -5.28 11.16
N THR A 91 4.21 -5.72 9.91
CA THR A 91 4.51 -7.12 9.57
C THR A 91 5.98 -7.30 9.14
N LEU A 92 6.81 -6.28 9.37
CA LEU A 92 8.23 -6.33 9.01
C LEU A 92 8.99 -7.31 9.92
N MET A 93 9.99 -7.95 9.36
CA MET A 93 10.86 -8.89 10.11
C MET A 93 11.84 -8.09 10.98
N SER A 94 11.67 -8.14 12.28
CA SER A 94 12.45 -7.38 13.26
C SER A 94 13.96 -7.67 13.23
N THR A 95 14.35 -8.84 12.75
CA THR A 95 15.74 -9.29 12.66
C THR A 95 16.51 -8.73 11.48
N LEU A 96 15.81 -8.26 10.45
CA LEU A 96 16.40 -7.69 9.24
C LEU A 96 16.80 -6.23 9.46
N THR A 97 17.79 -5.78 8.69
CA THR A 97 18.11 -4.36 8.56
C THR A 97 17.10 -3.66 7.65
N VAL A 98 17.08 -2.33 7.71
CA VAL A 98 16.26 -1.51 6.80
C VAL A 98 16.63 -1.79 5.34
N TYR A 99 17.93 -1.87 5.03
CA TYR A 99 18.42 -2.22 3.69
C TYR A 99 17.95 -3.59 3.24
N GLU A 100 18.13 -4.63 4.05
CA GLU A 100 17.72 -5.99 3.70
C GLU A 100 16.22 -6.09 3.45
N THR A 101 15.40 -5.43 4.26
CA THR A 101 13.94 -5.41 4.10
C THR A 101 13.52 -4.83 2.75
N ILE A 102 14.12 -3.70 2.35
CA ILE A 102 13.81 -3.06 1.06
C ILE A 102 14.40 -3.86 -0.09
N LEU A 103 15.61 -4.42 0.06
CA LEU A 103 16.24 -5.27 -0.94
C LEU A 103 15.42 -6.52 -1.23
N TYR A 104 14.93 -7.22 -0.20
CA TYR A 104 14.07 -8.40 -0.41
C TYR A 104 12.78 -8.02 -1.14
N SER A 105 12.19 -6.88 -0.81
CA SER A 105 11.03 -6.36 -1.55
C SER A 105 11.37 -6.09 -3.02
N ALA A 106 12.53 -5.49 -3.30
CA ALA A 106 13.01 -5.22 -4.66
C ALA A 106 13.28 -6.54 -5.43
N LEU A 107 13.90 -7.53 -4.78
CA LEU A 107 14.19 -8.83 -5.40
C LEU A 107 12.90 -9.57 -5.83
N LEU A 108 11.83 -9.45 -5.04
CA LEU A 108 10.56 -10.12 -5.29
C LEU A 108 9.64 -9.38 -6.26
N ARG A 109 9.67 -8.05 -6.28
CA ARG A 109 8.71 -7.21 -7.02
C ARG A 109 9.24 -6.69 -8.35
N LEU A 110 10.56 -6.43 -8.46
CA LEU A 110 11.14 -5.93 -9.70
C LEU A 110 11.25 -7.04 -10.75
N PRO A 111 11.27 -6.68 -12.05
CA PRO A 111 11.32 -7.62 -13.16
C PRO A 111 12.43 -8.67 -12.99
N ARG A 112 12.15 -9.90 -13.45
CA ARG A 112 13.08 -11.04 -13.30
C ARG A 112 14.35 -10.91 -14.15
N ASP A 113 14.27 -10.20 -15.26
CA ASP A 113 15.35 -9.88 -16.19
C ASP A 113 16.28 -8.75 -15.68
N MET A 114 15.85 -8.01 -14.65
CA MET A 114 16.72 -7.01 -14.01
C MET A 114 17.80 -7.72 -13.18
N SER A 115 19.07 -7.32 -13.39
CA SER A 115 20.20 -7.89 -12.65
C SER A 115 20.12 -7.59 -11.13
N ILE A 116 20.78 -8.40 -10.33
CA ILE A 116 20.82 -8.23 -8.86
C ILE A 116 21.46 -6.88 -8.51
N GLU A 117 22.51 -6.50 -9.19
CA GLU A 117 23.22 -5.22 -8.99
C GLU A 117 22.29 -4.04 -9.29
N ALA A 118 21.50 -4.11 -10.35
CA ALA A 118 20.51 -3.09 -10.68
C ALA A 118 19.41 -2.99 -9.61
N LYS A 119 18.98 -4.10 -9.04
CA LYS A 119 18.01 -4.14 -7.92
C LYS A 119 18.59 -3.55 -6.65
N GLN A 120 19.86 -3.85 -6.34
CA GLN A 120 20.57 -3.26 -5.21
C GLN A 120 20.73 -1.73 -5.38
N PHE A 121 21.11 -1.29 -6.57
CA PHE A 121 21.21 0.14 -6.88
C PHE A 121 19.87 0.83 -6.69
N ARG A 122 18.77 0.24 -7.23
CA ARG A 122 17.42 0.80 -7.07
C ARG A 122 16.98 0.83 -5.60
N THR A 123 17.40 -0.15 -4.80
CA THR A 123 17.15 -0.16 -3.34
C THR A 123 17.80 1.06 -2.68
N LEU A 124 19.08 1.31 -2.95
CA LEU A 124 19.79 2.44 -2.37
C LEU A 124 19.25 3.80 -2.87
N GLU A 125 18.89 3.88 -4.14
CA GLU A 125 18.25 5.06 -4.72
C GLU A 125 16.94 5.38 -4.01
N THR A 126 16.06 4.39 -3.83
CA THR A 126 14.80 4.53 -3.10
C THR A 126 15.03 4.95 -1.64
N MET A 127 16.01 4.37 -0.96
CA MET A 127 16.34 4.76 0.41
C MET A 127 16.83 6.22 0.50
N ASN A 128 17.57 6.67 -0.50
CA ASN A 128 18.01 8.06 -0.58
C ASN A 128 16.85 9.02 -0.85
N GLU A 129 15.95 8.66 -1.78
CA GLU A 129 14.71 9.42 -2.05
C GLU A 129 13.82 9.57 -0.82
N LEU A 130 13.77 8.54 0.03
CA LEU A 130 12.99 8.52 1.28
C LEU A 130 13.75 9.14 2.47
N GLY A 131 14.99 9.57 2.30
CA GLY A 131 15.81 10.15 3.39
C GLY A 131 16.23 9.15 4.46
N ILE A 132 16.14 7.84 4.20
CA ILE A 132 16.46 6.78 5.19
C ILE A 132 17.78 6.06 4.93
N LEU A 133 18.60 6.54 4.00
CA LEU A 133 19.89 5.93 3.66
C LEU A 133 20.85 5.87 4.87
N GLY A 134 20.78 6.87 5.75
CA GLY A 134 21.64 6.94 6.94
C GLY A 134 21.37 5.85 7.98
N ILE A 135 20.21 5.19 7.92
CA ILE A 135 19.83 4.11 8.84
C ILE A 135 19.82 2.73 8.16
N LYS A 136 20.43 2.60 6.98
CA LYS A 136 20.37 1.38 6.15
C LYS A 136 20.78 0.11 6.91
N ASP A 137 21.78 0.20 7.78
CA ASP A 137 22.34 -0.91 8.54
C ASP A 137 21.67 -1.12 9.90
N SER A 138 20.71 -0.27 10.26
CA SER A 138 19.92 -0.42 11.49
C SER A 138 18.92 -1.56 11.33
N ARG A 139 18.75 -2.37 12.38
CA ARG A 139 17.71 -3.41 12.41
C ARG A 139 16.33 -2.78 12.54
N ILE A 140 15.33 -3.41 11.93
CA ILE A 140 13.92 -3.00 12.06
C ILE A 140 13.51 -3.00 13.53
N GLY A 141 13.89 -4.04 14.30
CA GLY A 141 13.57 -4.15 15.73
C GLY A 141 12.11 -4.49 16.00
N ASP A 142 11.79 -4.74 17.24
CA ASP A 142 10.41 -4.98 17.66
C ASP A 142 9.64 -3.66 17.74
N SER A 143 8.35 -3.71 17.41
CA SER A 143 7.40 -2.59 17.22
C SER A 143 7.29 -1.57 18.38
N GLY A 144 8.07 -1.69 19.42
CA GLY A 144 8.10 -0.76 20.55
C GLY A 144 9.29 0.19 20.60
N THR A 145 10.39 -0.05 19.88
CA THR A 145 11.66 0.63 20.16
C THR A 145 12.09 1.65 19.09
N TYR A 146 11.78 1.45 17.81
CA TYR A 146 12.31 2.27 16.73
C TYR A 146 11.28 3.18 16.04
N PHE A 147 10.02 2.86 16.04
CA PHE A 147 8.97 3.70 15.43
C PHE A 147 8.82 5.07 16.14
N ARG A 148 9.11 5.13 17.43
CA ARG A 148 9.16 6.39 18.19
C ARG A 148 10.29 7.33 17.77
N ARG A 149 11.38 6.80 17.23
CA ARG A 149 12.53 7.62 16.78
C ARG A 149 12.33 8.19 15.40
N LEU A 150 11.59 7.51 14.51
CA LEU A 150 11.32 8.01 13.16
C LEU A 150 10.30 9.16 13.16
N LEU A 151 9.32 9.11 14.07
CA LEU A 151 8.32 10.19 14.25
C LEU A 151 8.91 11.48 14.85
N LEU A 152 10.07 11.40 15.50
CA LEU A 152 10.77 12.57 16.08
C LEU A 152 11.79 13.22 15.13
N LEU A 153 11.96 12.67 13.91
CA LEU A 153 12.88 13.23 12.89
C LEU A 153 12.13 13.91 11.73
N VAL A 154 10.81 14.08 11.83
CA VAL A 154 9.95 14.73 10.83
C VAL A 154 9.37 16.04 11.35
N ASP A 155 9.96 16.65 12.40
CA ASP A 155 9.71 18.03 12.82
C ASP A 155 10.74 18.98 12.22
#